data_3e0edddf493ac3c5fe9b9c0e48d207dc
#
_entry.id   3e0edddf493ac3c5fe9b9c0e48d207dc
#
_cell.length_a   1.000
_cell.length_b   1.000
_cell.length_c   1.000
_cell.angle_alpha   90.00
_cell.angle_beta   90.00
_cell.angle_gamma   90.00
#
_symmetry.space_group_name_H-M   'P 1'
#
loop_
_entity.id
_entity.type
_entity.pdbx_description
1 polymer ?
#
loop_
_entity_poly.entity_id
_entity_poly.type
_entity_poly.pdbx_seq_one_letter_code
_entity_poly.pdbx_strand_id
1 'polypeptide(L)'
;MPKDSEFYLFSDIDKSCTEEIRGLGINGNVKVVKGGIELTFTDTPPVSFAQLKHLPIKGFDFSNTQMPSSDEWKQFPVKSLAFPPGISFKFEDLHSFQIKKLIAEGVQSEDFEKLAKHPLSYLSIPKSNLQQIEFLAAMNLQYLSLGGTAVDCLQPLESSTELKELDVFKCKINDLSPLAGSSLERLILSGNSIHDLTPVAEMPLRHLEMRATKIESLDPLSNCPLEVLHLPGSPVSYIGSVLPCPVRELNIIGLTLKDFDCLRDMSLKSLSVSPDKLQKDQFKLLQNLDLQFLVGPGDDKLQSPQAFFDKYASTF
;
A
#
# COMPACT_ATOMS: atom_id res chain seq x y z
N MET A 1 32.21 -14.91 -9.54
CA MET A 1 32.08 -15.01 -8.09
C MET A 1 32.74 -13.81 -7.46
N PRO A 2 31.97 -12.93 -6.87
CA PRO A 2 31.87 -12.72 -5.45
C PRO A 2 30.46 -12.20 -5.11
N LYS A 3 29.53 -13.05 -4.71
CA LYS A 3 28.18 -12.65 -4.27
C LYS A 3 27.84 -13.14 -2.85
N ASP A 4 28.68 -13.99 -2.25
CA ASP A 4 28.36 -14.63 -0.98
C ASP A 4 28.95 -13.89 0.24
N SER A 5 29.95 -13.03 0.06
CA SER A 5 30.57 -12.30 1.16
C SER A 5 29.76 -11.10 1.69
N GLU A 6 28.94 -10.46 0.83
CA GLU A 6 28.07 -9.37 1.28
C GLU A 6 26.85 -9.88 2.08
N PHE A 7 26.34 -11.07 1.77
CA PHE A 7 25.18 -11.64 2.46
C PHE A 7 25.52 -12.08 3.91
N TYR A 8 26.70 -12.62 4.11
CA TYR A 8 27.19 -12.99 5.46
C TYR A 8 27.50 -11.77 6.33
N LEU A 9 28.04 -10.71 5.76
CA LEU A 9 28.28 -9.43 6.46
C LEU A 9 26.97 -8.78 6.94
N PHE A 10 25.89 -8.87 6.21
CA PHE A 10 24.59 -8.29 6.59
C PHE A 10 23.91 -9.07 7.73
N SER A 11 24.00 -10.41 7.75
CA SER A 11 23.43 -11.23 8.83
C SER A 11 24.17 -11.05 10.16
N ASP A 12 25.47 -10.82 10.11
CA ASP A 12 26.30 -10.63 11.31
C ASP A 12 26.10 -9.23 11.92
N ILE A 13 25.91 -8.20 11.08
CA ILE A 13 25.57 -6.84 11.52
C ILE A 13 24.20 -6.84 12.20
N ASP A 14 23.21 -7.56 11.66
CA ASP A 14 21.87 -7.64 12.22
C ASP A 14 21.86 -8.24 13.63
N LYS A 15 22.52 -9.37 13.82
CA LYS A 15 22.62 -10.04 15.13
C LYS A 15 23.39 -9.20 16.15
N SER A 16 24.56 -8.71 15.76
CA SER A 16 25.43 -7.91 16.64
C SER A 16 24.74 -6.63 17.10
N CYS A 17 24.13 -5.86 16.18
CA CYS A 17 23.41 -4.65 16.53
C CYS A 17 22.15 -4.95 17.36
N THR A 18 21.45 -6.05 17.09
CA THR A 18 20.26 -6.46 17.86
C THR A 18 20.63 -6.81 19.30
N GLU A 19 21.70 -7.57 19.51
CA GLU A 19 22.19 -7.94 20.84
C GLU A 19 22.66 -6.72 21.62
N GLU A 20 23.37 -5.81 20.97
CA GLU A 20 23.85 -4.58 21.57
C GLU A 20 22.70 -3.66 22.00
N ILE A 21 21.70 -3.43 21.14
CA ILE A 21 20.52 -2.62 21.45
C ILE A 21 19.73 -3.22 22.61
N ARG A 22 19.58 -4.54 22.67
CA ARG A 22 18.98 -5.23 23.82
C ARG A 22 19.80 -5.07 25.09
N GLY A 23 21.14 -5.14 24.97
CA GLY A 23 22.05 -4.91 26.10
C GLY A 23 21.96 -3.51 26.69
N LEU A 24 21.55 -2.52 25.87
CA LEU A 24 21.26 -1.15 26.32
C LEU A 24 19.86 -1.00 26.96
N GLY A 25 19.10 -2.08 27.06
CA GLY A 25 17.72 -2.05 27.63
C GLY A 25 16.70 -1.44 26.68
N ILE A 26 17.00 -1.34 25.38
CA ILE A 26 16.10 -0.80 24.36
C ILE A 26 15.34 -1.95 23.72
N ASN A 27 14.01 -1.94 23.89
CA ASN A 27 13.13 -2.89 23.22
C ASN A 27 12.81 -2.38 21.81
N GLY A 28 13.19 -3.17 20.81
CA GLY A 28 12.99 -2.81 19.41
C GLY A 28 13.46 -3.88 18.45
N ASN A 29 13.10 -3.69 17.20
CA ASN A 29 13.55 -4.52 16.09
C ASN A 29 14.58 -3.76 15.25
N VAL A 30 15.60 -4.46 14.82
CA VAL A 30 16.64 -3.93 13.93
C VAL A 30 16.37 -4.48 12.53
N LYS A 31 16.40 -3.59 11.55
CA LYS A 31 16.33 -3.95 10.13
C LYS A 31 17.58 -3.45 9.44
N VAL A 32 18.33 -4.34 8.81
CA VAL A 32 19.48 -3.95 7.99
C VAL A 32 19.00 -3.30 6.69
N VAL A 33 19.60 -2.16 6.37
CA VAL A 33 19.34 -1.39 5.15
C VAL A 33 20.67 -1.02 4.49
N LYS A 34 20.61 -0.51 3.26
CA LYS A 34 21.83 -0.11 2.54
C LYS A 34 22.62 0.95 3.33
N GLY A 35 23.78 0.54 3.83
CA GLY A 35 24.72 1.40 4.55
C GLY A 35 24.41 1.63 6.02
N GLY A 36 23.59 0.76 6.66
CA GLY A 36 23.31 0.84 8.10
C GLY A 36 22.09 0.08 8.53
N ILE A 37 21.42 0.59 9.57
CA ILE A 37 20.25 -0.04 10.18
C ILE A 37 19.08 0.96 10.32
N GLU A 38 17.86 0.42 10.28
CA GLU A 38 16.65 1.08 10.77
C GLU A 38 16.27 0.45 12.11
N LEU A 39 15.96 1.27 13.10
CA LEU A 39 15.56 0.87 14.43
C LEU A 39 14.09 1.15 14.67
N THR A 40 13.30 0.10 14.86
CA THR A 40 11.88 0.18 15.23
C THR A 40 11.74 0.01 16.72
N PHE A 41 11.17 0.98 17.42
CA PHE A 41 10.89 0.90 18.85
C PHE A 41 9.55 0.19 19.09
N THR A 42 9.52 -0.75 20.02
CA THR A 42 8.30 -1.47 20.45
C THR A 42 7.76 -0.98 21.79
N ASP A 43 8.61 -0.30 22.55
CA ASP A 43 8.29 0.34 23.82
C ASP A 43 8.71 1.82 23.78
N THR A 44 8.54 2.51 24.92
CA THR A 44 8.98 3.91 25.09
C THR A 44 10.44 4.06 24.67
N PRO A 45 10.75 4.96 23.73
CA PRO A 45 12.13 5.22 23.33
C PRO A 45 13.00 5.67 24.51
N PRO A 46 14.32 5.46 24.43
CA PRO A 46 15.23 5.87 25.50
C PRO A 46 15.17 7.40 25.72
N VAL A 47 15.35 7.83 26.96
CA VAL A 47 15.44 9.27 27.28
C VAL A 47 16.68 9.90 26.63
N SER A 48 17.76 9.11 26.50
CA SER A 48 18.98 9.57 25.81
C SER A 48 19.37 8.63 24.67
N PHE A 49 19.64 9.23 23.51
CA PHE A 49 20.15 8.56 22.31
C PHE A 49 21.70 8.55 22.25
N ALA A 50 22.39 9.08 23.26
CA ALA A 50 23.85 9.19 23.27
C ALA A 50 24.53 7.82 23.12
N GLN A 51 23.97 6.78 23.71
CA GLN A 51 24.49 5.40 23.64
C GLN A 51 24.39 4.78 22.24
N LEU A 52 23.57 5.33 21.35
CA LEU A 52 23.36 4.82 19.99
C LEU A 52 24.29 5.49 18.95
N LYS A 53 25.08 6.52 19.32
CA LYS A 53 25.86 7.34 18.37
C LYS A 53 26.90 6.57 17.56
N HIS A 54 27.40 5.45 18.08
CA HIS A 54 28.38 4.61 17.40
C HIS A 54 27.74 3.62 16.40
N LEU A 55 26.41 3.45 16.42
CA LEU A 55 25.68 2.58 15.51
C LEU A 55 25.39 3.30 14.18
N PRO A 56 25.44 2.59 13.05
CA PRO A 56 25.21 3.16 11.72
C PRO A 56 23.72 3.37 11.43
N ILE A 57 23.01 4.13 12.27
CA ILE A 57 21.58 4.33 12.18
C ILE A 57 21.23 5.18 10.95
N LYS A 58 20.31 4.70 10.12
CA LYS A 58 19.77 5.33 8.91
C LYS A 58 18.28 5.62 8.99
N GLY A 59 17.59 5.06 9.98
CA GLY A 59 16.17 5.33 10.18
C GLY A 59 15.71 5.03 11.59
N PHE A 60 14.67 5.75 11.99
CA PHE A 60 13.91 5.49 13.19
C PHE A 60 12.45 5.25 12.87
N ASP A 61 11.90 4.23 13.48
CA ASP A 61 10.49 3.89 13.41
C ASP A 61 9.87 3.95 14.81
N PHE A 62 9.06 4.99 15.03
CA PHE A 62 8.31 5.23 16.25
C PHE A 62 6.82 4.89 16.11
N SER A 63 6.41 4.23 15.01
CA SER A 63 4.99 4.00 14.68
C SER A 63 4.23 3.20 15.73
N ASN A 64 4.93 2.37 16.52
CA ASN A 64 4.34 1.54 17.57
C ASN A 64 4.59 2.08 18.99
N THR A 65 5.04 3.32 19.13
CA THR A 65 5.39 3.91 20.42
C THR A 65 5.07 5.40 20.44
N GLN A 66 5.66 6.15 21.37
CA GLN A 66 5.56 7.60 21.45
C GLN A 66 6.80 8.28 20.87
N MET A 67 6.69 9.55 20.50
CA MET A 67 7.87 10.34 20.15
C MET A 67 8.81 10.45 21.37
N PRO A 68 10.14 10.43 21.12
CA PRO A 68 11.09 10.69 22.18
C PRO A 68 10.86 12.04 22.84
N SER A 69 11.03 12.10 24.17
CA SER A 69 10.92 13.34 24.94
C SER A 69 12.06 14.32 24.70
N SER A 70 13.19 13.85 24.16
CA SER A 70 14.35 14.67 23.82
C SER A 70 14.54 14.73 22.31
N ASP A 71 15.17 15.82 21.85
CA ASP A 71 15.55 16.02 20.44
C ASP A 71 16.87 15.34 20.04
N GLU A 72 17.46 14.52 20.92
CA GLU A 72 18.77 13.88 20.66
C GLU A 72 18.75 12.98 19.42
N TRP A 73 17.60 12.35 19.10
CA TRP A 73 17.46 11.55 17.88
C TRP A 73 17.66 12.36 16.59
N LYS A 74 17.43 13.67 16.63
CA LYS A 74 17.64 14.57 15.50
C LYS A 74 19.12 14.75 15.12
N GLN A 75 20.06 14.28 15.95
CA GLN A 75 21.49 14.33 15.66
C GLN A 75 21.96 13.20 14.72
N PHE A 76 21.11 12.21 14.44
CA PHE A 76 21.45 11.08 13.58
C PHE A 76 21.19 11.41 12.11
N PRO A 77 22.05 10.97 11.17
CA PRO A 77 21.88 11.22 9.75
C PRO A 77 20.84 10.30 9.12
N VAL A 78 19.62 10.31 9.67
CA VAL A 78 18.55 9.42 9.24
C VAL A 78 17.98 9.82 7.89
N LYS A 79 17.55 8.81 7.13
CA LYS A 79 16.89 8.94 5.82
C LYS A 79 15.48 8.37 5.81
N SER A 80 15.12 7.64 6.87
CA SER A 80 13.81 7.03 7.06
C SER A 80 13.26 7.40 8.43
N LEU A 81 12.02 7.88 8.46
CA LEU A 81 11.29 8.18 9.68
C LEU A 81 9.87 7.61 9.60
N ALA A 82 9.44 6.97 10.67
CA ALA A 82 8.04 6.63 10.89
C ALA A 82 7.60 7.21 12.23
N PHE A 83 6.50 7.94 12.22
CA PHE A 83 5.96 8.61 13.39
C PHE A 83 4.81 7.83 14.02
N PRO A 84 4.54 8.02 15.33
CA PRO A 84 3.32 7.52 15.96
C PRO A 84 2.08 8.05 15.24
N PRO A 85 0.99 7.25 15.17
CA PRO A 85 -0.24 7.72 14.54
C PRO A 85 -0.86 8.91 15.29
N GLY A 86 -1.40 9.86 14.53
CA GLY A 86 -2.20 10.97 15.06
C GLY A 86 -1.42 12.09 15.75
N ILE A 87 -0.09 12.15 15.58
CA ILE A 87 0.70 13.22 16.20
C ILE A 87 0.45 14.58 15.52
N SER A 88 0.63 15.66 16.28
CA SER A 88 0.84 17.01 15.73
C SER A 88 2.33 17.21 15.52
N PHE A 89 2.73 17.58 14.30
CA PHE A 89 4.13 17.74 13.95
C PHE A 89 4.35 18.89 12.97
N LYS A 90 5.43 19.64 13.14
CA LYS A 90 5.89 20.66 12.19
C LYS A 90 7.00 20.09 11.32
N PHE A 91 6.76 19.98 10.02
CA PHE A 91 7.76 19.44 9.09
C PHE A 91 8.96 20.36 8.90
N GLU A 92 8.84 21.64 9.24
CA GLU A 92 9.98 22.55 9.33
C GLU A 92 11.06 22.03 10.31
N ASP A 93 10.68 21.30 11.35
CA ASP A 93 11.62 20.70 12.31
C ASP A 93 12.50 19.59 11.69
N LEU A 94 12.17 19.13 10.48
CA LEU A 94 12.99 18.18 9.72
C LEU A 94 14.02 18.84 8.80
N HIS A 95 14.13 20.17 8.79
CA HIS A 95 14.97 20.94 7.84
C HIS A 95 16.43 20.47 7.75
N SER A 96 16.99 19.93 8.82
CA SER A 96 18.38 19.42 8.87
C SER A 96 18.55 18.03 8.25
N PHE A 97 17.45 17.33 7.92
CA PHE A 97 17.48 15.97 7.42
C PHE A 97 17.40 15.90 5.89
N GLN A 98 17.90 14.81 5.34
CA GLN A 98 17.72 14.43 3.95
C GLN A 98 16.83 13.16 3.89
N ILE A 99 15.56 13.33 4.30
CA ILE A 99 14.61 12.22 4.43
C ILE A 99 14.23 11.70 3.03
N LYS A 100 14.32 10.38 2.86
CA LYS A 100 13.89 9.66 1.65
C LYS A 100 12.59 8.89 1.85
N LYS A 101 12.30 8.49 3.10
CA LYS A 101 11.08 7.76 3.46
C LYS A 101 10.47 8.39 4.70
N LEU A 102 9.19 8.73 4.59
CA LEU A 102 8.38 9.24 5.70
C LEU A 102 7.07 8.48 5.80
N ILE A 103 6.75 8.02 7.02
CA ILE A 103 5.46 7.43 7.38
C ILE A 103 4.92 8.19 8.58
N ALA A 104 3.71 8.77 8.45
CA ALA A 104 3.09 9.57 9.50
C ALA A 104 1.55 9.49 9.40
N GLU A 105 0.98 8.33 9.80
CA GLU A 105 -0.47 8.11 9.76
C GLU A 105 -1.18 9.08 10.70
N GLY A 106 -2.23 9.74 10.20
CA GLY A 106 -3.06 10.65 11.00
C GLY A 106 -2.35 11.93 11.46
N VAL A 107 -1.16 12.22 10.93
CA VAL A 107 -0.40 13.42 11.32
C VAL A 107 -1.22 14.68 11.10
N GLN A 108 -1.16 15.58 12.09
CA GLN A 108 -1.75 16.92 12.00
C GLN A 108 -0.63 17.93 11.81
N SER A 109 -0.67 18.67 10.70
CA SER A 109 0.33 19.68 10.38
C SER A 109 -0.29 20.87 9.65
N GLU A 110 0.38 22.01 9.73
CA GLU A 110 0.02 23.23 9.00
C GLU A 110 1.04 23.55 7.89
N ASP A 111 2.12 22.76 7.78
CA ASP A 111 3.27 23.07 6.94
C ASP A 111 3.72 21.89 6.05
N PHE A 112 2.76 21.13 5.49
CA PHE A 112 3.05 20.01 4.58
C PHE A 112 3.94 20.39 3.38
N GLU A 113 3.89 21.64 2.93
CA GLU A 113 4.72 22.12 1.82
C GLU A 113 6.23 22.07 2.14
N LYS A 114 6.61 22.01 3.41
CA LYS A 114 8.01 21.82 3.82
C LYS A 114 8.55 20.46 3.42
N LEU A 115 7.68 19.47 3.21
CA LEU A 115 8.08 18.14 2.73
C LEU A 115 8.75 18.20 1.34
N ALA A 116 8.40 19.17 0.51
CA ALA A 116 9.02 19.34 -0.82
C ALA A 116 10.53 19.67 -0.74
N LYS A 117 11.06 20.10 0.41
CA LYS A 117 12.49 20.34 0.63
C LYS A 117 13.31 19.05 0.81
N HIS A 118 12.65 17.91 0.99
CA HIS A 118 13.31 16.63 1.22
C HIS A 118 13.34 15.77 -0.05
N PRO A 119 14.37 14.96 -0.27
CA PRO A 119 14.46 14.06 -1.41
C PRO A 119 13.60 12.80 -1.19
N LEU A 120 12.33 12.98 -0.83
CA LEU A 120 11.41 11.88 -0.58
C LEU A 120 11.16 11.08 -1.86
N SER A 121 11.31 9.78 -1.76
CA SER A 121 10.83 8.81 -2.75
C SER A 121 9.66 7.98 -2.22
N TYR A 122 9.44 7.98 -0.91
CA TYR A 122 8.37 7.27 -0.23
C TYR A 122 7.69 8.19 0.78
N LEU A 123 6.40 8.49 0.57
CA LEU A 123 5.58 9.30 1.46
C LEU A 123 4.26 8.60 1.78
N SER A 124 4.03 8.34 3.06
CA SER A 124 2.78 7.76 3.57
C SER A 124 2.25 8.62 4.71
N ILE A 125 1.19 9.37 4.43
CA ILE A 125 0.52 10.28 5.38
C ILE A 125 -1.01 10.07 5.37
N PRO A 126 -1.49 8.82 5.41
CA PRO A 126 -2.92 8.55 5.39
C PRO A 126 -3.60 9.12 6.64
N LYS A 127 -4.90 9.43 6.53
CA LYS A 127 -5.74 9.98 7.62
C LYS A 127 -5.24 11.29 8.22
N SER A 128 -4.28 11.96 7.57
CA SER A 128 -3.81 13.28 7.98
C SER A 128 -4.84 14.37 7.67
N ASN A 129 -4.64 15.58 8.21
CA ASN A 129 -5.47 16.74 7.89
C ASN A 129 -5.13 17.39 6.53
N LEU A 130 -4.36 16.70 5.67
CA LEU A 130 -4.00 17.18 4.34
C LEU A 130 -5.24 17.35 3.45
N GLN A 131 -5.29 18.47 2.72
CA GLN A 131 -6.35 18.79 1.75
C GLN A 131 -5.79 19.11 0.38
N GLN A 132 -4.69 19.86 0.33
CA GLN A 132 -4.08 20.34 -0.90
C GLN A 132 -2.69 19.73 -1.08
N ILE A 133 -2.35 19.36 -2.32
CA ILE A 133 -1.15 18.58 -2.63
C ILE A 133 -0.26 19.25 -3.69
N GLU A 134 -0.38 20.55 -3.90
CA GLU A 134 0.40 21.32 -4.89
C GLU A 134 1.90 21.15 -4.70
N PHE A 135 2.35 21.01 -3.45
CA PHE A 135 3.75 20.81 -3.12
C PHE A 135 4.33 19.48 -3.66
N LEU A 136 3.46 18.49 -3.95
CA LEU A 136 3.89 17.20 -4.50
C LEU A 136 4.34 17.30 -5.96
N ALA A 137 3.91 18.32 -6.70
CA ALA A 137 4.25 18.50 -8.13
C ALA A 137 5.77 18.58 -8.39
N ALA A 138 6.56 19.02 -7.41
CA ALA A 138 8.02 19.14 -7.51
C ALA A 138 8.77 17.91 -6.95
N MET A 139 8.06 16.88 -6.50
CA MET A 139 8.65 15.74 -5.80
C MET A 139 8.77 14.51 -6.71
N ASN A 140 9.89 13.77 -6.59
CA ASN A 140 10.14 12.55 -7.34
C ASN A 140 9.73 11.32 -6.53
N LEU A 141 8.45 11.24 -6.18
CA LEU A 141 7.92 10.12 -5.39
C LEU A 141 7.79 8.85 -6.25
N GLN A 142 8.11 7.71 -5.65
CA GLN A 142 7.84 6.38 -6.18
C GLN A 142 6.62 5.74 -5.50
N TYR A 143 6.39 6.09 -4.24
CA TYR A 143 5.26 5.64 -3.43
C TYR A 143 4.58 6.83 -2.77
N LEU A 144 3.25 6.91 -2.88
CA LEU A 144 2.43 7.93 -2.23
C LEU A 144 1.17 7.29 -1.65
N SER A 145 0.95 7.43 -0.34
CA SER A 145 -0.31 7.09 0.31
C SER A 145 -0.90 8.30 1.01
N LEU A 146 -2.12 8.65 0.60
CA LEU A 146 -2.95 9.75 1.11
C LEU A 146 -4.29 9.23 1.64
N GLY A 147 -4.48 7.92 1.76
CA GLY A 147 -5.76 7.32 2.06
C GLY A 147 -6.46 7.91 3.29
N GLY A 148 -7.74 8.24 3.16
CA GLY A 148 -8.54 8.81 4.26
C GLY A 148 -8.26 10.29 4.54
N THR A 149 -7.60 11.02 3.65
CA THR A 149 -7.44 12.48 3.71
C THR A 149 -8.60 13.20 3.02
N ALA A 150 -8.61 14.52 3.08
CA ALA A 150 -9.62 15.33 2.40
C ALA A 150 -9.21 15.74 0.96
N VAL A 151 -8.17 15.15 0.40
CA VAL A 151 -7.69 15.41 -0.97
C VAL A 151 -8.76 15.04 -1.98
N ASP A 152 -9.04 15.95 -2.91
CA ASP A 152 -10.07 15.81 -3.95
C ASP A 152 -9.56 16.02 -5.38
N CYS A 153 -8.31 16.49 -5.53
CA CYS A 153 -7.70 16.80 -6.83
C CYS A 153 -6.33 16.16 -6.95
N LEU A 154 -6.10 15.45 -8.07
CA LEU A 154 -4.81 14.81 -8.39
C LEU A 154 -3.97 15.62 -9.39
N GLN A 155 -4.43 16.80 -9.83
CA GLN A 155 -3.73 17.64 -10.83
C GLN A 155 -2.24 17.83 -10.54
N PRO A 156 -1.79 18.03 -9.27
CA PRO A 156 -0.38 18.17 -8.97
C PRO A 156 0.47 16.91 -9.27
N LEU A 157 -0.15 15.75 -9.48
CA LEU A 157 0.54 14.50 -9.82
C LEU A 157 0.72 14.27 -11.33
N GLU A 158 0.19 15.14 -12.20
CA GLU A 158 0.22 14.99 -13.67
C GLU A 158 1.65 14.80 -14.22
N SER A 159 2.65 15.42 -13.58
CA SER A 159 4.06 15.32 -13.98
C SER A 159 4.85 14.27 -13.19
N SER A 160 4.20 13.44 -12.37
CA SER A 160 4.85 12.48 -11.47
C SER A 160 5.23 11.18 -12.21
N THR A 161 6.21 11.24 -13.11
CA THR A 161 6.64 10.12 -13.98
C THR A 161 7.27 8.95 -13.23
N GLU A 162 7.84 9.19 -12.04
CA GLU A 162 8.51 8.17 -11.21
C GLU A 162 7.53 7.43 -10.28
N LEU A 163 6.27 7.89 -10.17
CA LEU A 163 5.30 7.32 -9.25
C LEU A 163 4.86 5.93 -9.73
N LYS A 164 5.09 4.92 -8.89
CA LYS A 164 4.77 3.51 -9.13
C LYS A 164 3.56 3.04 -8.35
N GLU A 165 3.38 3.56 -7.15
CA GLU A 165 2.30 3.17 -6.27
C GLU A 165 1.58 4.39 -5.72
N LEU A 166 0.26 4.43 -5.90
CA LEU A 166 -0.62 5.48 -5.39
C LEU A 166 -1.78 4.86 -4.60
N ASP A 167 -1.92 5.28 -3.37
CA ASP A 167 -3.06 4.96 -2.51
C ASP A 167 -3.81 6.23 -2.14
N VAL A 168 -5.04 6.34 -2.67
CA VAL A 168 -6.00 7.41 -2.36
C VAL A 168 -7.31 6.83 -1.80
N PHE A 169 -7.21 5.72 -1.03
CA PHE A 169 -8.34 5.09 -0.37
C PHE A 169 -9.18 6.10 0.42
N LYS A 170 -10.51 6.12 0.20
CA LYS A 170 -11.42 7.03 0.92
C LYS A 170 -10.98 8.49 0.94
N CYS A 171 -10.43 9.00 -0.14
CA CYS A 171 -10.30 10.41 -0.43
C CYS A 171 -11.60 10.94 -1.07
N LYS A 172 -11.57 12.09 -1.72
CA LYS A 172 -12.73 12.65 -2.42
C LYS A 172 -12.54 12.70 -3.94
N ILE A 173 -11.70 11.80 -4.47
CA ILE A 173 -11.31 11.77 -5.88
C ILE A 173 -12.49 11.33 -6.74
N ASN A 174 -12.70 12.03 -7.86
CA ASN A 174 -13.69 11.71 -8.87
C ASN A 174 -13.14 11.76 -10.31
N ASP A 175 -11.94 12.31 -10.51
CA ASP A 175 -11.26 12.44 -11.80
C ASP A 175 -9.86 11.83 -11.74
N LEU A 176 -9.58 10.93 -12.70
CA LEU A 176 -8.28 10.28 -12.88
C LEU A 176 -7.48 10.88 -14.06
N SER A 177 -8.01 11.87 -14.77
CA SER A 177 -7.35 12.47 -15.95
C SER A 177 -5.91 12.91 -15.67
N PRO A 178 -5.56 13.46 -14.48
CA PRO A 178 -4.19 13.82 -14.16
C PRO A 178 -3.20 12.64 -14.12
N LEU A 179 -3.70 11.41 -14.02
CA LEU A 179 -2.86 10.21 -14.00
C LEU A 179 -2.59 9.64 -15.39
N ALA A 180 -3.22 10.19 -16.46
CA ALA A 180 -3.08 9.66 -17.81
C ALA A 180 -1.61 9.57 -18.25
N GLY A 181 -1.21 8.39 -18.75
CA GLY A 181 0.17 8.13 -19.19
C GLY A 181 1.20 7.98 -18.08
N SER A 182 0.77 7.92 -16.81
CA SER A 182 1.69 7.69 -15.68
C SER A 182 2.26 6.26 -15.70
N SER A 183 3.34 6.06 -14.93
CA SER A 183 4.02 4.77 -14.81
C SER A 183 3.51 3.94 -13.61
N LEU A 184 2.26 4.16 -13.18
CA LEU A 184 1.70 3.46 -12.02
C LEU A 184 1.55 1.97 -12.28
N GLU A 185 2.05 1.18 -11.35
CA GLU A 185 1.95 -0.28 -11.32
C GLU A 185 0.92 -0.75 -10.26
N ARG A 186 0.72 0.04 -9.20
CA ARG A 186 -0.27 -0.20 -8.15
C ARG A 186 -1.13 1.04 -7.91
N LEU A 187 -2.46 0.86 -7.94
CA LEU A 187 -3.41 1.94 -7.72
C LEU A 187 -4.55 1.50 -6.80
N ILE A 188 -4.75 2.22 -5.70
CA ILE A 188 -5.82 2.00 -4.74
C ILE A 188 -6.77 3.20 -4.79
N LEU A 189 -7.96 2.98 -5.34
CA LEU A 189 -9.01 3.97 -5.54
C LEU A 189 -10.24 3.76 -4.64
N SER A 190 -10.22 2.72 -3.83
CA SER A 190 -11.39 2.25 -3.08
C SER A 190 -12.04 3.35 -2.24
N GLY A 191 -13.38 3.43 -2.29
CA GLY A 191 -14.14 4.41 -1.51
C GLY A 191 -14.15 5.82 -2.08
N ASN A 192 -13.80 5.99 -3.37
CA ASN A 192 -13.89 7.24 -4.12
C ASN A 192 -15.06 7.23 -5.11
N SER A 193 -15.48 8.39 -5.61
CA SER A 193 -16.59 8.53 -6.56
C SER A 193 -16.14 8.42 -8.03
N ILE A 194 -15.19 7.54 -8.32
CA ILE A 194 -14.69 7.29 -9.67
C ILE A 194 -15.73 6.55 -10.50
N HIS A 195 -15.92 6.97 -11.75
CA HIS A 195 -16.84 6.36 -12.72
C HIS A 195 -16.22 6.11 -14.09
N ASP A 196 -15.02 6.61 -14.36
CA ASP A 196 -14.31 6.46 -15.63
C ASP A 196 -12.87 5.96 -15.39
N LEU A 197 -12.51 4.87 -16.08
CA LEU A 197 -11.15 4.29 -16.08
C LEU A 197 -10.38 4.62 -17.37
N THR A 198 -10.96 5.36 -18.31
CA THR A 198 -10.27 5.72 -19.57
C THR A 198 -8.88 6.34 -19.34
N PRO A 199 -8.67 7.22 -18.35
CA PRO A 199 -7.35 7.79 -18.10
C PRO A 199 -6.27 6.78 -17.71
N VAL A 200 -6.66 5.59 -17.23
CA VAL A 200 -5.71 4.55 -16.79
C VAL A 200 -5.57 3.38 -17.76
N ALA A 201 -6.17 3.48 -18.96
CA ALA A 201 -6.33 2.39 -19.93
C ALA A 201 -5.02 1.74 -20.41
N GLU A 202 -3.92 2.50 -20.52
CA GLU A 202 -2.65 2.00 -21.04
C GLU A 202 -1.51 2.02 -20.03
N MET A 203 -1.88 2.15 -18.74
CA MET A 203 -0.90 2.11 -17.68
C MET A 203 -0.36 0.71 -17.45
N PRO A 204 0.88 0.57 -16.97
CA PRO A 204 1.46 -0.73 -16.61
C PRO A 204 0.88 -1.27 -15.29
N LEU A 205 -0.44 -1.10 -15.07
CA LEU A 205 -1.12 -1.51 -13.85
C LEU A 205 -1.10 -3.02 -13.68
N ARG A 206 -0.54 -3.48 -12.56
CA ARG A 206 -0.54 -4.87 -12.10
C ARG A 206 -1.49 -5.11 -10.95
N HIS A 207 -1.74 -4.08 -10.15
CA HIS A 207 -2.59 -4.16 -8.96
C HIS A 207 -3.57 -3.00 -8.94
N LEU A 208 -4.88 -3.30 -8.99
CA LEU A 208 -5.94 -2.31 -8.92
C LEU A 208 -6.98 -2.69 -7.86
N GLU A 209 -7.20 -1.77 -6.91
CA GLU A 209 -8.25 -1.87 -5.90
C GLU A 209 -9.25 -0.72 -6.07
N MET A 210 -10.51 -1.07 -6.34
CA MET A 210 -11.59 -0.09 -6.54
C MET A 210 -12.92 -0.52 -5.90
N ARG A 211 -12.80 -0.96 -4.63
CA ARG A 211 -13.96 -1.27 -3.80
C ARG A 211 -14.87 -0.06 -3.65
N ALA A 212 -16.18 -0.27 -3.77
CA ALA A 212 -17.18 0.76 -3.53
C ALA A 212 -16.92 2.05 -4.33
N THR A 213 -16.51 1.92 -5.59
CA THR A 213 -16.47 2.98 -6.59
C THR A 213 -17.77 2.98 -7.41
N LYS A 214 -17.89 3.88 -8.39
CA LYS A 214 -19.02 3.94 -9.33
C LYS A 214 -18.69 3.38 -10.72
N ILE A 215 -17.60 2.61 -10.84
CA ILE A 215 -17.16 1.99 -12.09
C ILE A 215 -18.15 0.89 -12.49
N GLU A 216 -18.66 0.96 -13.72
CA GLU A 216 -19.57 -0.03 -14.32
C GLU A 216 -18.89 -0.86 -15.40
N SER A 217 -17.90 -0.31 -16.15
CA SER A 217 -17.15 -1.00 -17.21
C SER A 217 -15.66 -1.14 -16.87
N LEU A 218 -15.12 -2.32 -17.23
CA LEU A 218 -13.69 -2.63 -17.17
C LEU A 218 -13.01 -2.56 -18.54
N ASP A 219 -13.71 -2.16 -19.59
CA ASP A 219 -13.19 -2.13 -20.98
C ASP A 219 -11.85 -1.38 -21.11
N PRO A 220 -11.63 -0.24 -20.42
CA PRO A 220 -10.36 0.46 -20.48
C PRO A 220 -9.16 -0.36 -19.97
N LEU A 221 -9.40 -1.38 -19.14
CA LEU A 221 -8.34 -2.19 -18.53
C LEU A 221 -7.86 -3.36 -19.38
N SER A 222 -8.46 -3.61 -20.55
CA SER A 222 -8.21 -4.79 -21.38
C SER A 222 -6.73 -4.97 -21.80
N ASN A 223 -5.96 -3.89 -21.85
CA ASN A 223 -4.54 -3.91 -22.21
C ASN A 223 -3.60 -3.77 -21.00
N CYS A 224 -4.13 -3.62 -19.79
CA CYS A 224 -3.31 -3.52 -18.59
C CYS A 224 -2.78 -4.91 -18.18
N PRO A 225 -1.52 -5.03 -17.75
CA PRO A 225 -0.96 -6.30 -17.28
C PRO A 225 -1.43 -6.65 -15.86
N LEU A 226 -2.74 -6.58 -15.61
CA LEU A 226 -3.33 -6.79 -14.28
C LEU A 226 -3.11 -8.21 -13.78
N GLU A 227 -2.55 -8.32 -12.58
CA GLU A 227 -2.36 -9.56 -11.83
C GLU A 227 -3.33 -9.65 -10.63
N VAL A 228 -3.66 -8.51 -10.03
CA VAL A 228 -4.57 -8.39 -8.88
C VAL A 228 -5.66 -7.38 -9.18
N LEU A 229 -6.92 -7.80 -9.07
CA LEU A 229 -8.09 -6.94 -9.32
C LEU A 229 -9.13 -7.11 -8.20
N HIS A 230 -9.36 -6.05 -7.44
CA HIS A 230 -10.32 -6.03 -6.34
C HIS A 230 -11.45 -5.04 -6.60
N LEU A 231 -12.68 -5.56 -6.74
CA LEU A 231 -13.90 -4.83 -7.10
C LEU A 231 -15.02 -4.88 -6.04
N PRO A 232 -14.80 -5.30 -4.78
CA PRO A 232 -15.93 -5.63 -3.91
C PRO A 232 -16.88 -4.45 -3.74
N GLY A 233 -18.18 -4.72 -3.97
CA GLY A 233 -19.23 -3.72 -3.85
C GLY A 233 -19.22 -2.61 -4.92
N SER A 234 -18.51 -2.81 -6.05
CA SER A 234 -18.64 -1.95 -7.23
C SER A 234 -19.88 -2.36 -8.05
N PRO A 235 -20.43 -1.49 -8.92
CA PRO A 235 -21.56 -1.83 -9.80
C PRO A 235 -21.16 -2.65 -11.04
N VAL A 236 -19.91 -3.12 -11.13
CA VAL A 236 -19.44 -3.97 -12.24
C VAL A 236 -20.27 -5.25 -12.31
N SER A 237 -20.81 -5.55 -13.50
CA SER A 237 -21.56 -6.77 -13.76
C SER A 237 -20.98 -7.64 -14.87
N TYR A 238 -19.93 -7.17 -15.56
CA TYR A 238 -19.23 -7.89 -16.62
C TYR A 238 -17.72 -7.75 -16.44
N ILE A 239 -17.00 -8.87 -16.39
CA ILE A 239 -15.56 -8.92 -16.20
C ILE A 239 -14.80 -9.51 -17.40
N GLY A 240 -15.51 -9.87 -18.47
CA GLY A 240 -14.89 -10.44 -19.68
C GLY A 240 -13.88 -9.52 -20.36
N SER A 241 -13.99 -8.20 -20.16
CA SER A 241 -13.04 -7.22 -20.70
C SER A 241 -11.61 -7.42 -20.18
N VAL A 242 -11.43 -8.05 -19.00
CA VAL A 242 -10.11 -8.32 -18.41
C VAL A 242 -9.61 -9.74 -18.61
N LEU A 243 -10.28 -10.55 -19.46
CA LEU A 243 -9.78 -11.88 -19.85
C LEU A 243 -8.37 -11.86 -20.49
N PRO A 244 -8.00 -10.85 -21.30
CA PRO A 244 -6.64 -10.77 -21.84
C PRO A 244 -5.58 -10.49 -20.77
N CYS A 245 -5.97 -10.02 -19.58
CA CYS A 245 -5.06 -9.68 -18.50
C CYS A 245 -4.64 -10.95 -17.73
N PRO A 246 -3.37 -11.03 -17.23
CA PRO A 246 -2.89 -12.18 -16.47
C PRO A 246 -3.38 -12.19 -15.02
N VAL A 247 -4.68 -11.95 -14.79
CA VAL A 247 -5.27 -11.86 -13.44
C VAL A 247 -5.15 -13.20 -12.72
N ARG A 248 -4.52 -13.19 -11.55
CA ARG A 248 -4.35 -14.34 -10.67
C ARG A 248 -5.12 -14.22 -9.36
N GLU A 249 -5.37 -12.99 -8.93
CA GLU A 249 -6.15 -12.70 -7.74
C GLU A 249 -7.31 -11.79 -8.10
N LEU A 250 -8.55 -12.28 -7.91
CA LEU A 250 -9.78 -11.57 -8.23
C LEU A 250 -10.70 -11.52 -7.01
N ASN A 251 -11.14 -10.32 -6.64
CA ASN A 251 -12.12 -10.14 -5.58
C ASN A 251 -13.38 -9.47 -6.15
N ILE A 252 -14.47 -10.24 -6.19
CA ILE A 252 -15.80 -9.86 -6.68
C ILE A 252 -16.86 -10.00 -5.59
N ILE A 253 -16.49 -9.91 -4.31
CA ILE A 253 -17.46 -9.94 -3.21
C ILE A 253 -18.52 -8.87 -3.40
N GLY A 254 -19.78 -9.26 -3.29
CA GLY A 254 -20.94 -8.38 -3.44
C GLY A 254 -21.42 -8.16 -4.89
N LEU A 255 -20.67 -8.65 -5.89
CA LEU A 255 -21.06 -8.53 -7.30
C LEU A 255 -22.02 -9.65 -7.73
N THR A 256 -22.88 -9.33 -8.71
CA THR A 256 -23.67 -10.27 -9.49
C THR A 256 -23.24 -10.17 -10.95
N LEU A 257 -22.49 -11.15 -11.43
CA LEU A 257 -21.99 -11.13 -12.80
C LEU A 257 -23.04 -11.61 -13.79
N LYS A 258 -23.12 -10.96 -14.94
CA LYS A 258 -23.98 -11.36 -16.09
C LYS A 258 -23.44 -12.61 -16.79
N ASP A 259 -22.12 -12.75 -16.84
CA ASP A 259 -21.43 -13.89 -17.40
C ASP A 259 -20.41 -14.42 -16.37
N PHE A 260 -20.83 -15.41 -15.60
CA PHE A 260 -20.00 -16.05 -14.59
C PHE A 260 -19.07 -17.11 -15.21
N ASP A 261 -19.44 -17.64 -16.37
CA ASP A 261 -18.69 -18.68 -17.07
C ASP A 261 -17.34 -18.20 -17.56
N CYS A 262 -17.14 -16.89 -17.78
CA CYS A 262 -15.85 -16.32 -18.16
C CYS A 262 -14.71 -16.61 -17.16
N LEU A 263 -15.04 -16.95 -15.90
CA LEU A 263 -14.03 -17.38 -14.91
C LEU A 263 -13.27 -18.66 -15.31
N ARG A 264 -13.85 -19.49 -16.20
CA ARG A 264 -13.18 -20.71 -16.73
C ARG A 264 -11.95 -20.37 -17.58
N ASP A 265 -11.99 -19.21 -18.24
CA ASP A 265 -10.97 -18.78 -19.18
C ASP A 265 -9.86 -17.96 -18.49
N MET A 266 -10.01 -17.73 -17.18
CA MET A 266 -9.03 -16.99 -16.37
C MET A 266 -8.07 -17.96 -15.66
N SER A 267 -6.79 -17.58 -15.52
CA SER A 267 -5.77 -18.35 -14.79
C SER A 267 -5.72 -17.98 -13.31
N LEU A 268 -6.88 -17.94 -12.65
CA LEU A 268 -6.98 -17.52 -11.25
C LEU A 268 -6.28 -18.50 -10.30
N LYS A 269 -5.65 -17.94 -9.26
CA LYS A 269 -5.12 -18.66 -8.09
C LYS A 269 -5.90 -18.34 -6.82
N SER A 270 -6.41 -17.12 -6.72
CA SER A 270 -7.23 -16.67 -5.60
C SER A 270 -8.49 -16.00 -6.12
N LEU A 271 -9.64 -16.43 -5.59
CA LEU A 271 -10.94 -15.85 -5.92
C LEU A 271 -11.73 -15.57 -4.64
N SER A 272 -12.25 -14.35 -4.53
CA SER A 272 -13.17 -13.97 -3.45
C SER A 272 -14.55 -13.70 -4.02
N VAL A 273 -15.57 -14.39 -3.53
CA VAL A 273 -16.98 -14.33 -4.01
C VAL A 273 -17.95 -14.23 -2.83
N SER A 274 -19.16 -13.76 -3.12
CA SER A 274 -20.27 -13.81 -2.15
C SER A 274 -21.16 -15.02 -2.43
N PRO A 275 -21.22 -16.04 -1.56
CA PRO A 275 -22.02 -17.24 -1.74
C PRO A 275 -23.52 -16.95 -1.92
N ASP A 276 -24.05 -15.93 -1.23
CA ASP A 276 -25.44 -15.46 -1.33
C ASP A 276 -25.80 -14.85 -2.69
N LYS A 277 -24.83 -14.59 -3.54
CA LYS A 277 -25.00 -14.07 -4.91
C LYS A 277 -24.86 -15.14 -5.99
N LEU A 278 -24.44 -16.34 -5.61
CA LEU A 278 -24.21 -17.45 -6.55
C LEU A 278 -25.49 -18.25 -6.79
N GLN A 279 -25.63 -18.74 -8.02
CA GLN A 279 -26.60 -19.77 -8.37
C GLN A 279 -25.93 -21.16 -8.22
N LYS A 280 -26.76 -22.23 -8.20
CA LYS A 280 -26.28 -23.60 -7.98
C LYS A 280 -25.29 -24.08 -9.04
N ASP A 281 -25.49 -23.71 -10.29
CA ASP A 281 -24.60 -24.01 -11.41
C ASP A 281 -23.26 -23.24 -11.29
N GLN A 282 -23.30 -21.99 -10.86
CA GLN A 282 -22.11 -21.17 -10.58
C GLN A 282 -21.30 -21.74 -9.41
N PHE A 283 -21.95 -22.21 -8.35
CA PHE A 283 -21.27 -22.88 -7.25
C PHE A 283 -20.56 -24.16 -7.72
N LYS A 284 -21.22 -24.96 -8.61
CA LYS A 284 -20.60 -26.14 -9.23
C LYS A 284 -19.43 -25.75 -10.15
N LEU A 285 -19.52 -24.62 -10.85
CA LEU A 285 -18.44 -24.12 -11.68
C LEU A 285 -17.18 -23.88 -10.85
N LEU A 286 -17.31 -23.25 -9.69
CA LEU A 286 -16.17 -22.96 -8.79
C LEU A 286 -15.42 -24.23 -8.38
N GLN A 287 -16.12 -25.37 -8.25
CA GLN A 287 -15.50 -26.66 -7.91
C GLN A 287 -14.54 -27.21 -8.98
N ASN A 288 -14.67 -26.70 -10.23
CA ASN A 288 -13.86 -27.13 -11.36
C ASN A 288 -12.72 -26.15 -11.69
N LEU A 289 -12.58 -25.05 -10.94
CA LEU A 289 -11.47 -24.09 -11.11
C LEU A 289 -10.24 -24.56 -10.33
N ASP A 290 -9.05 -24.39 -10.92
CA ASP A 290 -7.74 -24.69 -10.28
C ASP A 290 -7.33 -23.57 -9.32
N LEU A 291 -8.08 -23.38 -8.24
CA LEU A 291 -7.84 -22.35 -7.25
C LEU A 291 -6.98 -22.86 -6.10
N GLN A 292 -6.07 -22.02 -5.63
CA GLN A 292 -5.36 -22.22 -4.36
C GLN A 292 -6.18 -21.70 -3.18
N PHE A 293 -6.88 -20.59 -3.38
CA PHE A 293 -7.71 -19.95 -2.35
C PHE A 293 -9.08 -19.59 -2.92
N LEU A 294 -10.12 -19.89 -2.15
CA LEU A 294 -11.50 -19.51 -2.44
C LEU A 294 -12.12 -18.93 -1.16
N VAL A 295 -12.52 -17.66 -1.18
CA VAL A 295 -12.78 -16.86 0.00
C VAL A 295 -14.17 -16.25 -0.04
N GLY A 296 -14.92 -16.39 1.04
CA GLY A 296 -16.19 -15.71 1.27
C GLY A 296 -16.03 -14.41 2.05
N PRO A 297 -17.13 -13.66 2.24
CA PRO A 297 -17.10 -12.45 3.06
C PRO A 297 -16.70 -12.75 4.51
N GLY A 298 -15.64 -12.10 5.00
CA GLY A 298 -15.15 -12.27 6.37
C GLY A 298 -14.35 -13.53 6.64
N ASP A 299 -14.06 -14.34 5.60
CA ASP A 299 -13.20 -15.51 5.72
C ASP A 299 -11.71 -15.12 5.77
N ASP A 300 -10.87 -16.08 6.18
CA ASP A 300 -9.41 -15.94 6.07
C ASP A 300 -9.01 -15.86 4.59
N LYS A 301 -8.13 -14.92 4.25
CA LYS A 301 -7.63 -14.73 2.88
C LYS A 301 -6.91 -15.96 2.31
N LEU A 302 -6.43 -16.86 3.16
CA LEU A 302 -5.74 -18.09 2.79
C LEU A 302 -6.65 -19.33 2.91
N GLN A 303 -7.98 -19.15 2.93
CA GLN A 303 -8.94 -20.24 3.01
C GLN A 303 -8.83 -21.15 1.78
N SER A 304 -8.69 -22.46 2.00
CA SER A 304 -8.69 -23.45 0.92
C SER A 304 -10.07 -23.55 0.24
N PRO A 305 -10.14 -23.93 -1.04
CA PRO A 305 -11.42 -24.16 -1.72
C PRO A 305 -12.29 -25.17 -0.99
N GLN A 306 -11.71 -26.25 -0.45
CA GLN A 306 -12.47 -27.26 0.29
C GLN A 306 -13.16 -26.67 1.52
N ALA A 307 -12.46 -25.84 2.31
CA ALA A 307 -13.05 -25.19 3.48
C ALA A 307 -14.21 -24.24 3.09
N PHE A 308 -14.10 -23.55 1.95
CA PHE A 308 -15.19 -22.75 1.41
C PHE A 308 -16.41 -23.62 1.05
N PHE A 309 -16.21 -24.72 0.33
CA PHE A 309 -17.30 -25.61 -0.07
C PHE A 309 -17.96 -26.25 1.14
N ASP A 310 -17.20 -26.73 2.13
CA ASP A 310 -17.75 -27.31 3.37
C ASP A 310 -18.60 -26.29 4.13
N LYS A 311 -18.14 -25.04 4.22
CA LYS A 311 -18.82 -23.95 4.92
C LYS A 311 -20.15 -23.58 4.26
N TYR A 312 -20.19 -23.49 2.92
CA TYR A 312 -21.32 -22.96 2.17
C TYR A 312 -22.15 -24.03 1.46
N ALA A 313 -21.86 -25.32 1.62
CA ALA A 313 -22.60 -26.42 0.99
C ALA A 313 -24.11 -26.39 1.26
N SER A 314 -24.52 -26.00 2.46
CA SER A 314 -25.94 -25.95 2.85
C SER A 314 -26.73 -24.78 2.22
N THR A 315 -26.05 -23.86 1.55
CA THR A 315 -26.68 -22.72 0.86
C THR A 315 -27.26 -23.13 -0.49
N PHE A 316 -26.80 -24.23 -1.09
CA PHE A 316 -27.11 -24.71 -2.46
C PHE A 316 -27.68 -26.15 -2.47
#